data_aa0290be0c3a3a817e738acd9a811d80
#
_entry.id   aa0290be0c3a3a817e738acd9a811d80
#
_cell.length_a   1.000
_cell.length_b   1.000
_cell.length_c   1.000
_cell.angle_alpha   90.00
_cell.angle_beta   90.00
_cell.angle_gamma   90.00
#
_symmetry.space_group_name_H-M   'P 1'
#
loop_
_entity.id
_entity.type
_entity.pdbx_description
1 polymer ?
#
loop_
_entity_poly.entity_id
_entity_poly.type
_entity_poly.pdbx_seq_one_letter_code
_entity_poly.pdbx_strand_id
1 'polypeptide(L)'
;MPCGLVAWYVSRTFDPVATVVLAEPAVANLDDLSVTHSLPPTTRARVRASLEPLATFPLIGSRLEGRWQGFRFILGPWPWMIMVHEYDETKDEVGVATIADSRSASAATSQRGRR
;
A
#
# COMPACT_ATOMS: atom_id res chain seq x y z
N MET A 1 4.14 20.44 7.08
CA MET A 1 4.22 19.04 6.87
C MET A 1 2.94 18.36 7.17
N PRO A 2 2.43 17.64 6.27
CA PRO A 2 1.15 17.00 6.50
C PRO A 2 1.30 15.89 7.51
N CYS A 3 0.45 15.91 8.48
CA CYS A 3 0.40 14.85 9.44
C CYS A 3 -0.19 13.65 8.79
N GLY A 4 0.25 12.52 9.13
CA GLY A 4 -0.32 11.30 8.61
C GLY A 4 0.33 10.76 7.37
N LEU A 5 1.35 11.43 6.87
CA LEU A 5 2.07 10.92 5.72
C LEU A 5 3.53 10.71 6.05
N VAL A 6 4.02 9.57 5.64
CA VAL A 6 5.43 9.26 5.80
C VAL A 6 5.97 8.95 4.42
N ALA A 7 6.91 9.72 3.97
CA ALA A 7 7.46 9.54 2.64
C ALA A 7 8.46 8.41 2.64
N TRP A 8 8.12 7.35 1.96
CA TRP A 8 9.04 6.28 1.68
C TRP A 8 9.46 6.49 0.25
N TYR A 9 10.70 6.95 0.07
CA TYR A 9 11.12 7.34 -1.20
C TYR A 9 11.31 6.22 -2.11
N VAL A 10 10.46 6.04 -3.05
CA VAL A 10 10.63 5.10 -4.12
C VAL A 10 10.70 5.93 -5.36
N SER A 11 11.89 6.22 -5.83
CA SER A 11 12.02 7.06 -7.00
C SER A 11 13.22 6.65 -7.80
N ARG A 12 13.21 7.03 -9.04
CA ARG A 12 14.31 6.78 -9.90
C ARG A 12 14.94 8.07 -10.25
N THR A 13 16.22 8.06 -10.44
CA THR A 13 16.93 9.29 -10.64
C THR A 13 16.71 9.89 -11.99
N PHE A 14 16.42 9.10 -12.99
CA PHE A 14 16.37 9.66 -14.33
C PHE A 14 15.00 9.62 -14.96
N ASP A 15 14.05 8.93 -14.42
CA ASP A 15 12.73 8.88 -15.01
C ASP A 15 11.74 9.65 -14.20
N PRO A 16 10.85 10.38 -14.84
CA PRO A 16 9.78 11.02 -14.10
C PRO A 16 8.80 9.94 -13.68
N VAL A 17 8.76 9.65 -12.42
CA VAL A 17 7.87 8.66 -11.88
C VAL A 17 7.12 9.24 -10.71
N ALA A 18 6.00 8.63 -10.39
CA ALA A 18 5.21 9.08 -9.26
C ALA A 18 5.95 8.85 -7.96
N THR A 19 5.65 9.67 -6.99
CA THR A 19 6.18 9.50 -5.64
C THR A 19 5.24 8.58 -4.89
N VAL A 20 5.79 7.65 -4.14
CA VAL A 20 4.96 6.74 -3.35
C VAL A 20 5.12 7.12 -1.88
N VAL A 21 4.00 7.38 -1.22
CA VAL A 21 4.01 7.73 0.20
C VAL A 21 3.10 6.79 0.96
N LEU A 22 3.41 6.54 2.21
CA LEU A 22 2.58 5.75 3.07
C LEU A 22 1.87 6.67 4.05
N ALA A 23 0.56 6.52 4.13
CA ALA A 23 -0.20 7.24 5.13
C ALA A 23 0.15 6.68 6.51
N GLU A 24 -0.02 7.49 7.51
CA GLU A 24 0.30 7.08 8.88
C GLU A 24 -0.40 5.78 9.27
N PRO A 25 -1.68 5.59 8.96
CA PRO A 25 -2.30 4.30 9.27
C PRO A 25 -1.61 3.12 8.60
N ALA A 26 -1.09 3.30 7.39
CA ALA A 26 -0.40 2.21 6.72
C ALA A 26 0.89 1.85 7.44
N VAL A 27 1.61 2.86 7.93
CA VAL A 27 2.83 2.61 8.68
C VAL A 27 2.52 1.88 9.98
N ALA A 28 1.47 2.31 10.67
CA ALA A 28 1.07 1.66 11.91
C ALA A 28 0.62 0.22 11.66
N ASN A 29 -0.10 0.00 10.56
CA ASN A 29 -0.51 -1.35 10.19
C ASN A 29 0.71 -2.25 9.97
N LEU A 30 1.71 -1.72 9.29
CA LEU A 30 2.89 -2.50 9.00
C LEU A 30 3.63 -2.86 10.28
N ASP A 31 3.72 -1.92 11.21
CA ASP A 31 4.38 -2.18 12.48
C ASP A 31 3.62 -3.26 13.26
N ASP A 32 2.29 -3.17 13.28
CA ASP A 32 1.48 -4.15 13.98
C ASP A 32 1.62 -5.53 13.35
N LEU A 33 1.62 -5.59 12.04
CA LEU A 33 1.76 -6.88 11.35
C LEU A 33 3.14 -7.45 11.58
N SER A 34 4.15 -6.60 11.66
CA SER A 34 5.51 -7.07 11.91
C SER A 34 5.60 -7.78 13.25
N VAL A 35 4.91 -7.25 14.24
CA VAL A 35 4.90 -7.87 15.57
C VAL A 35 4.04 -9.12 15.58
N THR A 36 2.83 -9.01 15.06
CA THR A 36 1.86 -10.10 15.11
C THR A 36 2.35 -11.33 14.37
N HIS A 37 3.01 -11.13 13.25
CA HIS A 37 3.48 -12.24 12.41
C HIS A 37 4.98 -12.50 12.59
N SER A 38 5.63 -11.83 13.53
CA SER A 38 7.06 -11.98 13.77
C SER A 38 7.86 -11.85 12.49
N LEU A 39 7.61 -10.77 11.77
CA LEU A 39 8.26 -10.58 10.49
C LEU A 39 9.73 -10.19 10.66
N PRO A 40 10.56 -10.49 9.69
CA PRO A 40 12.00 -10.23 9.82
C PRO A 40 12.33 -8.74 9.79
N PRO A 41 13.51 -8.37 10.25
CA PRO A 41 13.90 -6.96 10.24
C PRO A 41 14.01 -6.35 8.85
N THR A 42 14.02 -7.17 7.81
CA THR A 42 14.07 -6.69 6.44
C THR A 42 12.69 -6.34 5.90
N THR A 43 11.65 -6.43 6.73
CA THR A 43 10.27 -6.23 6.29
C THR A 43 10.06 -4.89 5.59
N ARG A 44 10.56 -3.82 6.17
CA ARG A 44 10.36 -2.51 5.55
C ARG A 44 11.00 -2.42 4.17
N ALA A 45 12.19 -2.99 4.03
CA ALA A 45 12.87 -2.99 2.74
C ALA A 45 12.09 -3.82 1.72
N ARG A 46 11.52 -4.92 2.15
CA ARG A 46 10.75 -5.78 1.26
C ARG A 46 9.45 -5.10 0.82
N VAL A 47 8.79 -4.43 1.75
CA VAL A 47 7.57 -3.69 1.44
C VAL A 47 7.90 -2.58 0.45
N ARG A 48 9.00 -1.88 0.67
CA ARG A 48 9.40 -0.83 -0.22
C ARG A 48 9.64 -1.36 -1.63
N ALA A 49 10.31 -2.49 -1.74
CA ALA A 49 10.54 -3.11 -3.04
C ALA A 49 9.23 -3.49 -3.72
N SER A 50 8.26 -3.96 -2.95
CA SER A 50 6.96 -4.32 -3.49
C SER A 50 6.18 -3.10 -3.97
N LEU A 51 6.47 -1.93 -3.42
CA LEU A 51 5.80 -0.70 -3.81
C LEU A 51 6.45 -0.02 -5.01
N GLU A 52 7.66 -0.41 -5.35
CA GLU A 52 8.37 0.23 -6.45
C GLU A 52 7.60 0.28 -7.76
N PRO A 53 6.93 -0.79 -8.16
CA PRO A 53 6.19 -0.73 -9.42
C PRO A 53 5.13 0.36 -9.46
N LEU A 54 4.64 0.81 -8.30
CA LEU A 54 3.64 1.86 -8.27
C LEU A 54 4.20 3.20 -8.73
N ALA A 55 5.50 3.40 -8.60
CA ALA A 55 6.11 4.64 -9.07
C ALA A 55 6.05 4.72 -10.59
N THR A 56 6.19 3.59 -11.25
CA THR A 56 6.15 3.54 -12.71
C THR A 56 4.74 3.35 -13.22
N PHE A 57 3.96 2.54 -12.53
CA PHE A 57 2.61 2.20 -12.95
C PHE A 57 1.62 2.48 -11.82
N PRO A 58 1.28 3.74 -11.59
CA PRO A 58 0.46 4.10 -10.43
C PRO A 58 -0.91 3.48 -10.40
N LEU A 59 -1.39 3.00 -11.52
CA LEU A 59 -2.73 2.43 -11.60
C LEU A 59 -2.75 0.91 -11.68
N ILE A 60 -1.62 0.26 -11.39
CA ILE A 60 -1.64 -1.19 -11.40
C ILE A 60 -2.37 -1.68 -10.15
N GLY A 61 -2.78 -2.89 -10.19
CA GLY A 61 -3.45 -3.51 -9.08
C GLY A 61 -4.92 -3.69 -9.36
N SER A 62 -5.56 -4.46 -8.51
CA SER A 62 -6.98 -4.73 -8.65
C SER A 62 -7.80 -3.62 -8.04
N ARG A 63 -8.87 -3.26 -8.72
CA ARG A 63 -9.76 -2.22 -8.20
C ARG A 63 -10.56 -2.74 -7.04
N LEU A 64 -10.82 -1.85 -6.10
CA LEU A 64 -11.69 -2.15 -4.98
C LEU A 64 -13.05 -1.51 -5.23
N GLU A 65 -14.04 -2.04 -4.56
CA GLU A 65 -15.40 -1.55 -4.72
C GLU A 65 -15.99 -1.19 -3.37
N GLY A 66 -17.24 -0.71 -3.41
CA GLY A 66 -17.91 -0.31 -2.19
C GLY A 66 -17.28 0.92 -1.61
N ARG A 67 -17.07 0.89 -0.32
CA ARG A 67 -16.50 2.05 0.37
C ARG A 67 -15.08 2.34 -0.05
N TRP A 68 -14.43 1.38 -0.69
CA TRP A 68 -13.07 1.57 -1.16
C TRP A 68 -13.00 1.91 -2.64
N GLN A 69 -14.13 2.28 -3.23
CA GLN A 69 -14.14 2.64 -4.63
C GLN A 69 -13.15 3.75 -4.89
N GLY A 70 -12.39 3.64 -5.95
CA GLY A 70 -11.34 4.61 -6.25
C GLY A 70 -9.97 4.16 -5.81
N PHE A 71 -9.93 3.11 -4.99
CA PHE A 71 -8.66 2.56 -4.53
C PHE A 71 -8.35 1.28 -5.29
N ARG A 72 -7.11 0.88 -5.25
CA ARG A 72 -6.64 -0.38 -5.81
C ARG A 72 -5.80 -1.06 -4.78
N PHE A 73 -5.52 -2.33 -4.99
CA PHE A 73 -4.60 -3.01 -4.09
C PHE A 73 -3.61 -3.87 -4.86
N ILE A 74 -2.44 -4.06 -4.27
CA ILE A 74 -1.46 -5.02 -4.75
C ILE A 74 -1.05 -5.86 -3.56
N LEU A 75 -0.39 -6.96 -3.83
CA LEU A 75 0.10 -7.81 -2.75
C LEU A 75 1.51 -7.35 -2.38
N GLY A 76 1.80 -7.47 -1.11
CA GLY A 76 3.13 -7.17 -0.61
C GLY A 76 4.08 -8.34 -0.77
N PRO A 77 5.16 -8.32 -0.01
CA PRO A 77 6.17 -9.40 -0.10
C PRO A 77 5.67 -10.75 0.38
N TRP A 78 4.56 -10.76 1.11
CA TRP A 78 3.95 -12.01 1.54
C TRP A 78 2.58 -12.11 0.89
N PRO A 79 2.13 -13.30 0.47
CA PRO A 79 0.87 -13.44 -0.26
C PRO A 79 -0.36 -12.96 0.49
N TRP A 80 -0.30 -12.93 1.82
CA TRP A 80 -1.43 -12.49 2.62
C TRP A 80 -1.44 -10.98 2.88
N MET A 81 -0.41 -10.28 2.46
CA MET A 81 -0.31 -8.85 2.74
C MET A 81 -0.94 -8.06 1.59
N ILE A 82 -1.94 -7.27 1.91
CA ILE A 82 -2.61 -6.42 0.92
C ILE A 82 -2.21 -4.98 1.17
N MET A 83 -1.80 -4.30 0.13
CA MET A 83 -1.46 -2.89 0.21
C MET A 83 -2.44 -2.10 -0.62
N VAL A 84 -3.27 -1.29 0.02
CA VAL A 84 -4.34 -0.52 -0.62
C VAL A 84 -3.83 0.87 -0.92
N HIS A 85 -3.99 1.30 -2.15
CA HIS A 85 -3.42 2.57 -2.60
C HIS A 85 -4.35 3.30 -3.55
N GLU A 86 -4.09 4.60 -3.71
CA GLU A 86 -4.78 5.38 -4.72
C GLU A 86 -3.77 6.35 -5.34
N TYR A 87 -4.04 6.76 -6.56
CA TYR A 87 -3.17 7.65 -7.29
C TYR A 87 -3.80 9.03 -7.37
N ASP A 88 -3.03 10.05 -7.02
CA ASP A 88 -3.47 11.44 -7.14
C ASP A 88 -2.74 12.02 -8.36
N GLU A 89 -3.47 12.18 -9.45
CA GLU A 89 -2.90 12.70 -10.69
C GLU A 89 -2.37 14.10 -10.53
N THR A 90 -3.01 14.89 -9.71
CA THR A 90 -2.62 16.28 -9.55
C THR A 90 -1.23 16.40 -8.95
N LYS A 91 -0.93 15.53 -8.01
CA LYS A 91 0.36 15.55 -7.34
C LYS A 91 1.33 14.53 -7.91
N ASP A 92 0.85 13.68 -8.82
CA ASP A 92 1.64 12.57 -9.34
C ASP A 92 2.17 11.75 -8.17
N GLU A 93 1.26 11.35 -7.30
CA GLU A 93 1.63 10.71 -6.05
C GLU A 93 0.72 9.52 -5.80
N VAL A 94 1.32 8.41 -5.39
CA VAL A 94 0.55 7.24 -4.99
C VAL A 94 0.55 7.20 -3.47
N GLY A 95 -0.62 7.22 -2.88
CA GLY A 95 -0.76 7.13 -1.44
C GLY A 95 -1.17 5.73 -1.03
N VAL A 96 -0.38 5.10 -0.18
CA VAL A 96 -0.73 3.79 0.36
C VAL A 96 -1.53 4.05 1.62
N ALA A 97 -2.82 3.76 1.56
CA ALA A 97 -3.73 4.10 2.64
C ALA A 97 -3.68 3.12 3.80
N THR A 98 -3.52 1.86 3.49
CA THR A 98 -3.52 0.84 4.53
C THR A 98 -2.80 -0.40 4.05
N ILE A 99 -2.25 -1.15 5.00
CA ILE A 99 -1.63 -2.44 4.74
C ILE A 99 -2.33 -3.43 5.66
N ALA A 100 -2.84 -4.49 5.11
CA ALA A 100 -3.67 -5.40 5.88
C ALA A 100 -3.35 -6.85 5.59
N ASP A 101 -3.74 -7.70 6.53
CA ASP A 101 -3.67 -9.15 6.36
C ASP A 101 -4.94 -9.56 5.64
N SER A 102 -4.80 -10.16 4.48
CA SER A 102 -5.97 -10.53 3.67
C SER A 102 -6.92 -11.46 4.41
N ARG A 103 -6.42 -12.22 5.35
CA ARG A 103 -7.27 -13.15 6.08
C ARG A 103 -8.15 -12.44 7.10
N SER A 104 -7.63 -11.39 7.74
CA SER A 104 -8.46 -10.64 8.64
C SER A 104 -9.17 -9.51 7.93
N ALA A 105 -8.54 -8.92 6.95
CA ALA A 105 -9.15 -7.81 6.25
C ALA A 105 -10.26 -8.25 5.34
N SER A 106 -10.29 -9.50 4.96
CA SER A 106 -11.31 -9.95 4.05
C SER A 106 -12.68 -9.74 4.63
N ALA A 107 -12.78 -9.77 5.93
CA ALA A 107 -14.06 -9.51 6.53
C ALA A 107 -14.48 -8.08 6.27
N ALA A 108 -13.53 -7.17 6.19
CA ALA A 108 -13.85 -5.77 6.00
C ALA A 108 -13.88 -5.37 4.54
N THR A 109 -13.05 -5.98 3.71
CA THR A 109 -12.96 -5.52 2.35
C THR A 109 -13.70 -6.37 1.38
N SER A 110 -13.81 -7.64 1.69
CA SER A 110 -14.38 -8.46 0.68
C SER A 110 -15.75 -8.79 0.93
N GLN A 111 -16.27 -8.41 2.04
CA GLN A 111 -17.55 -8.70 2.19
C GLN A 111 -18.27 -8.22 1.14
N ARG A 112 -17.73 -7.57 0.47
CA ARG A 112 -18.35 -7.18 -0.54
C ARG A 112 -18.19 -8.21 -1.45
N GLY A 113 -17.56 -8.79 -1.48
CA GLY A 113 -17.56 -9.70 -2.45
C GLY A 113 -18.07 -10.96 -2.05
N ARG A 114 -18.18 -11.21 -1.64
CA ARG A 114 -18.36 -12.14 -1.57
C ARG A 114 -19.02 -12.65 -1.73
N ARG A 115 -19.10 -12.88 -1.86
CA ARG A 115 -19.48 -13.38 -2.14
C ARG A 115 -19.85 -13.58 -2.29
#